data_5b89d5a7bbcaf3d1256f04026799bd8d
#
_entry.id   5b89d5a7bbcaf3d1256f04026799bd8d
#
_cell.length_a   1.000
_cell.length_b   1.000
_cell.length_c   1.000
_cell.angle_alpha   90.00
_cell.angle_beta   90.00
_cell.angle_gamma   90.00
#
_symmetry.space_group_name_H-M   'P 1'
#
loop_
_entity.id
_entity.type
_entity.pdbx_description
1 polymer ?
#
loop_
_entity_poly.entity_id
_entity_poly.type
_entity_poly.pdbx_seq_one_letter_code
_entity_poly.pdbx_strand_id
1 'polypeptide(L)'
;MKHIHLYSIIVLLLSSPAFAQKTTYLSKCGDQQETIVWQEKKTNGKIYLYVTQENEQHEYVMNKSFQTEKWKVTNIQLQTDLTIELRNNIYSLTGKFKGKSIAKTIKSNGYVWYQNIAYNAGVLLKDKKTVKHECFRPDNIKLYAMVAEAQGMEQFMGTNTNKIEVCLTGLLSAFWTCSYYFNPETLSFVGYKGVNGKPGTPETIIKIIK
;
A
#
# COMPACT_ATOMS: atom_id res chain seq x y z
N MET A 1 -60.61 -32.43 -4.34
CA MET A 1 -59.70 -31.42 -4.90
C MET A 1 -58.62 -31.15 -3.87
N LYS A 2 -57.36 -31.59 -4.12
CA LYS A 2 -56.22 -31.38 -3.20
C LYS A 2 -55.44 -30.17 -3.68
N HIS A 3 -55.33 -29.14 -2.88
CA HIS A 3 -54.53 -27.96 -3.14
C HIS A 3 -53.06 -28.29 -2.79
N ILE A 4 -52.19 -28.31 -3.80
CA ILE A 4 -50.73 -28.42 -3.66
C ILE A 4 -50.21 -26.99 -3.48
N HIS A 5 -49.77 -26.66 -2.27
CA HIS A 5 -49.02 -25.42 -2.02
C HIS A 5 -47.56 -25.58 -2.46
N LEU A 6 -47.19 -24.92 -3.54
CA LEU A 6 -45.83 -24.86 -4.03
C LEU A 6 -45.07 -23.79 -3.20
N TYR A 7 -44.25 -24.21 -2.27
CA TYR A 7 -43.31 -23.32 -1.55
C TYR A 7 -42.12 -23.01 -2.45
N SER A 8 -42.09 -21.77 -2.93
CA SER A 8 -40.90 -21.27 -3.62
C SER A 8 -39.80 -20.98 -2.57
N ILE A 9 -38.77 -21.82 -2.54
CA ILE A 9 -37.57 -21.58 -1.73
C ILE A 9 -36.72 -20.57 -2.49
N ILE A 10 -36.74 -19.32 -2.03
CA ILE A 10 -35.80 -18.29 -2.49
C ILE A 10 -34.45 -18.56 -1.80
N VAL A 11 -33.53 -19.18 -2.51
CA VAL A 11 -32.13 -19.32 -2.07
C VAL A 11 -31.48 -17.96 -2.27
N LEU A 12 -31.38 -17.16 -1.21
CA LEU A 12 -30.55 -15.97 -1.16
C LEU A 12 -29.09 -16.44 -1.16
N LEU A 13 -28.49 -16.47 -2.34
CA LEU A 13 -27.03 -16.58 -2.49
C LEU A 13 -26.40 -15.31 -1.91
N LEU A 14 -26.07 -15.34 -0.64
CA LEU A 14 -25.16 -14.37 -0.03
C LEU A 14 -23.79 -14.53 -0.71
N SER A 15 -23.59 -13.79 -1.79
CA SER A 15 -22.25 -13.65 -2.40
C SER A 15 -21.36 -12.92 -1.40
N SER A 16 -20.64 -13.65 -0.58
CA SER A 16 -19.50 -13.11 0.15
C SER A 16 -18.61 -12.40 -0.87
N PRO A 17 -18.16 -11.17 -0.62
CA PRO A 17 -17.27 -10.48 -1.53
C PRO A 17 -15.98 -11.29 -1.65
N ALA A 18 -15.86 -12.09 -2.69
CA ALA A 18 -14.66 -12.86 -2.94
C ALA A 18 -13.52 -11.90 -3.23
N PHE A 19 -12.45 -11.91 -2.43
CA PHE A 19 -11.20 -11.27 -2.78
C PHE A 19 -10.63 -12.01 -4.00
N ALA A 20 -10.33 -11.27 -5.07
CA ALA A 20 -9.90 -11.88 -6.33
C ALA A 20 -8.47 -12.42 -6.24
N GLN A 21 -7.64 -11.86 -5.36
CA GLN A 21 -6.23 -12.25 -5.24
C GLN A 21 -5.74 -12.07 -3.80
N LYS A 22 -5.00 -13.08 -3.33
CA LYS A 22 -4.26 -13.04 -2.06
C LYS A 22 -2.79 -13.28 -2.34
N THR A 23 -1.91 -12.43 -1.80
CA THR A 23 -0.45 -12.56 -1.92
C THR A 23 0.18 -12.46 -0.54
N THR A 24 1.19 -13.28 -0.29
CA THR A 24 1.88 -13.32 1.00
C THR A 24 3.34 -12.97 0.81
N TYR A 25 3.87 -12.13 1.69
CA TYR A 25 5.25 -11.71 1.72
C TYR A 25 5.86 -12.01 3.08
N LEU A 26 7.17 -12.24 3.08
CA LEU A 26 8.00 -12.33 4.27
C LEU A 26 8.81 -11.04 4.38
N SER A 27 8.70 -10.37 5.51
CA SER A 27 9.49 -9.19 5.87
C SER A 27 10.54 -9.59 6.91
N LYS A 28 11.78 -9.18 6.71
CA LYS A 28 12.88 -9.38 7.65
C LYS A 28 13.59 -8.05 7.89
N CYS A 29 13.71 -7.66 9.18
CA CYS A 29 14.42 -6.46 9.63
C CYS A 29 15.34 -6.83 10.79
N GLY A 30 16.65 -6.91 10.56
CA GLY A 30 17.59 -7.49 11.53
C GLY A 30 17.21 -8.94 11.83
N ASP A 31 16.98 -9.24 13.11
CA ASP A 31 16.55 -10.58 13.58
C ASP A 31 15.03 -10.76 13.61
N GLN A 32 14.27 -9.68 13.43
CA GLN A 32 12.81 -9.72 13.41
C GLN A 32 12.31 -10.18 12.04
N GLN A 33 11.28 -11.04 12.07
CA GLN A 33 10.64 -11.56 10.88
C GLN A 33 9.13 -11.56 11.08
N GLU A 34 8.40 -11.09 10.07
CA GLU A 34 6.94 -11.06 10.06
C GLU A 34 6.37 -11.46 8.70
N THR A 35 5.12 -11.87 8.71
CA THR A 35 4.36 -12.17 7.48
C THR A 35 3.45 -11.00 7.16
N ILE A 36 3.46 -10.58 5.89
CA ILE A 36 2.58 -9.54 5.35
C ILE A 36 1.62 -10.19 4.37
N VAL A 37 0.32 -10.00 4.57
CA VAL A 37 -0.72 -10.56 3.70
C VAL A 37 -1.43 -9.43 2.97
N TRP A 38 -1.46 -9.50 1.63
CA TRP A 38 -2.23 -8.61 0.77
C TRP A 38 -3.47 -9.31 0.24
N GLN A 39 -4.60 -8.60 0.27
CA GLN A 39 -5.85 -9.04 -0.33
C GLN A 39 -6.40 -7.91 -1.21
N GLU A 40 -6.62 -8.22 -2.47
CA GLU A 40 -7.09 -7.26 -3.46
C GLU A 40 -8.53 -7.53 -3.86
N LYS A 41 -9.31 -6.46 -4.06
CA LYS A 41 -10.62 -6.49 -4.68
C LYS A 41 -10.77 -5.33 -5.66
N LYS A 42 -11.20 -5.62 -6.89
CA LYS A 42 -11.55 -4.59 -7.89
C LYS A 42 -13.06 -4.55 -8.10
N THR A 43 -13.66 -3.39 -7.90
CA THR A 43 -15.10 -3.20 -8.12
C THR A 43 -15.42 -1.74 -8.42
N ASN A 44 -16.42 -1.49 -9.28
CA ASN A 44 -16.91 -0.15 -9.62
C ASN A 44 -15.80 0.85 -10.01
N GLY A 45 -14.75 0.36 -10.68
CA GLY A 45 -13.62 1.20 -11.11
C GLY A 45 -12.71 1.66 -9.98
N LYS A 46 -12.83 1.09 -8.80
CA LYS A 46 -11.94 1.27 -7.66
C LYS A 46 -11.18 -0.02 -7.37
N ILE A 47 -10.01 0.15 -6.78
CA ILE A 47 -9.16 -0.92 -6.27
C ILE A 47 -9.14 -0.79 -4.75
N TYR A 48 -9.48 -1.86 -4.08
CA TYR A 48 -9.41 -2.00 -2.62
C TYR A 48 -8.27 -2.95 -2.30
N LEU A 49 -7.28 -2.48 -1.56
CA LEU A 49 -6.16 -3.29 -1.10
C LEU A 49 -6.15 -3.31 0.42
N TYR A 50 -6.19 -4.51 0.99
CA TYR A 50 -6.07 -4.76 2.41
C TYR A 50 -4.71 -5.38 2.67
N VAL A 51 -3.95 -4.78 3.58
CA VAL A 51 -2.63 -5.26 4.01
C VAL A 51 -2.70 -5.56 5.48
N THR A 52 -2.38 -6.78 5.86
CA THR A 52 -2.36 -7.22 7.26
C THR A 52 -0.95 -7.64 7.63
N GLN A 53 -0.46 -7.09 8.72
CA GLN A 53 0.76 -7.43 9.42
C GLN A 53 0.40 -7.85 10.85
N GLU A 54 1.35 -8.33 11.64
CA GLU A 54 1.09 -8.86 12.98
C GLU A 54 0.23 -7.90 13.85
N ASN A 55 0.60 -6.63 13.91
CA ASN A 55 -0.03 -5.65 14.79
C ASN A 55 -0.67 -4.47 14.05
N GLU A 56 -0.63 -4.49 12.72
CA GLU A 56 -1.06 -3.37 11.90
C GLU A 56 -1.87 -3.83 10.68
N GLN A 57 -2.94 -3.09 10.40
CA GLN A 57 -3.78 -3.31 9.23
C GLN A 57 -3.90 -2.01 8.46
N HIS A 58 -3.81 -2.11 7.13
CA HIS A 58 -4.03 -1.00 6.22
C HIS A 58 -5.14 -1.33 5.24
N GLU A 59 -6.00 -0.35 4.99
CA GLU A 59 -6.99 -0.38 3.93
C GLU A 59 -6.71 0.77 2.96
N TYR A 60 -6.51 0.46 1.70
CA TYR A 60 -6.30 1.46 0.65
C TYR A 60 -7.47 1.42 -0.32
N VAL A 61 -7.98 2.60 -0.69
CA VAL A 61 -8.90 2.77 -1.82
C VAL A 61 -8.17 3.59 -2.87
N MET A 62 -8.06 3.04 -4.06
CA MET A 62 -7.37 3.64 -5.19
C MET A 62 -8.29 3.75 -6.40
N ASN A 63 -8.03 4.72 -7.25
CA ASN A 63 -8.72 4.86 -8.54
C ASN A 63 -8.11 3.93 -9.61
N LYS A 64 -8.67 3.96 -10.82
CA LYS A 64 -8.21 3.14 -11.97
C LYS A 64 -6.76 3.42 -12.38
N SER A 65 -6.24 4.59 -12.04
CA SER A 65 -4.85 5.00 -12.29
C SER A 65 -3.92 4.66 -11.13
N PHE A 66 -4.37 3.81 -10.21
CA PHE A 66 -3.62 3.38 -9.02
C PHE A 66 -3.26 4.52 -8.04
N GLN A 67 -3.89 5.69 -8.16
CA GLN A 67 -3.71 6.77 -7.21
C GLN A 67 -4.55 6.51 -5.97
N THR A 68 -3.98 6.71 -4.79
CA THR A 68 -4.67 6.57 -3.52
C THR A 68 -5.68 7.71 -3.35
N GLU A 69 -6.90 7.39 -2.95
CA GLU A 69 -7.95 8.35 -2.60
C GLU A 69 -8.26 8.30 -1.10
N LYS A 70 -8.07 7.12 -0.49
CA LYS A 70 -8.28 6.90 0.94
C LYS A 70 -7.28 5.89 1.45
N TRP A 71 -6.79 6.13 2.65
CA TRP A 71 -5.98 5.20 3.43
C TRP A 71 -6.47 5.16 4.86
N LYS A 72 -6.72 3.96 5.36
CA LYS A 72 -6.97 3.72 6.77
C LYS A 72 -5.85 2.86 7.34
N VAL A 73 -5.38 3.20 8.54
CA VAL A 73 -4.42 2.41 9.29
C VAL A 73 -4.95 2.14 10.68
N THR A 74 -4.91 0.87 11.10
CA THR A 74 -5.27 0.43 12.44
C THR A 74 -4.07 -0.30 13.04
N ASN A 75 -3.62 0.14 14.22
CA ASN A 75 -2.58 -0.51 15.01
C ASN A 75 -2.99 -0.51 16.47
N ILE A 76 -3.32 -1.70 17.00
CA ILE A 76 -3.88 -1.86 18.34
C ILE A 76 -2.84 -1.48 19.40
N GLN A 77 -1.61 -1.93 19.24
CA GLN A 77 -0.54 -1.65 20.21
C GLN A 77 -0.23 -0.14 20.33
N LEU A 78 -0.25 0.56 19.21
CA LEU A 78 -0.03 2.00 19.15
C LEU A 78 -1.31 2.81 19.38
N GLN A 79 -2.45 2.17 19.66
CA GLN A 79 -3.76 2.82 19.81
C GLN A 79 -4.06 3.77 18.64
N THR A 80 -3.77 3.30 17.42
CA THR A 80 -3.99 4.05 16.19
C THR A 80 -5.17 3.46 15.42
N ASP A 81 -6.13 4.31 15.05
CA ASP A 81 -7.22 4.03 14.10
C ASP A 81 -7.47 5.34 13.33
N LEU A 82 -6.72 5.51 12.25
CA LEU A 82 -6.64 6.77 11.52
C LEU A 82 -7.11 6.55 10.09
N THR A 83 -7.94 7.47 9.61
CA THR A 83 -8.34 7.55 8.20
C THR A 83 -7.80 8.84 7.59
N ILE A 84 -7.24 8.75 6.40
CA ILE A 84 -6.80 9.87 5.57
C ILE A 84 -7.52 9.78 4.22
N GLU A 85 -8.19 10.86 3.80
CA GLU A 85 -8.85 10.98 2.51
C GLU A 85 -8.36 12.20 1.76
N LEU A 86 -8.13 12.07 0.45
CA LEU A 86 -7.78 13.19 -0.43
C LEU A 86 -9.01 13.62 -1.23
N ARG A 87 -9.41 14.89 -1.06
CA ARG A 87 -10.46 15.53 -1.86
C ARG A 87 -10.05 16.95 -2.19
N ASN A 88 -10.18 17.36 -3.45
CA ASN A 88 -9.89 18.72 -3.90
C ASN A 88 -8.52 19.24 -3.43
N ASN A 89 -7.47 18.41 -3.54
CA ASN A 89 -6.10 18.73 -3.09
C ASN A 89 -5.97 19.01 -1.58
N ILE A 90 -6.90 18.51 -0.77
CA ILE A 90 -6.87 18.61 0.68
C ILE A 90 -6.96 17.19 1.27
N TYR A 91 -5.99 16.84 2.08
CA TYR A 91 -6.01 15.65 2.91
C TYR A 91 -6.79 15.93 4.19
N SER A 92 -7.81 15.13 4.47
CA SER A 92 -8.54 15.12 5.74
C SER A 92 -8.09 13.95 6.58
N LEU A 93 -7.56 14.21 7.77
CA LEU A 93 -7.07 13.23 8.72
C LEU A 93 -8.04 13.16 9.90
N THR A 94 -8.64 11.99 10.12
CA THR A 94 -9.65 11.79 11.18
C THR A 94 -9.43 10.47 11.91
N GLY A 95 -9.72 10.45 13.23
CA GLY A 95 -9.64 9.25 14.06
C GLY A 95 -8.71 9.39 15.25
N LYS A 96 -7.94 8.36 15.56
CA LYS A 96 -6.94 8.34 16.64
C LYS A 96 -5.55 8.05 16.09
N PHE A 97 -4.55 8.72 16.62
CA PHE A 97 -3.15 8.44 16.35
C PHE A 97 -2.36 8.43 17.66
N LYS A 98 -1.79 7.27 18.00
CA LYS A 98 -1.08 7.03 19.26
C LYS A 98 -1.90 7.46 20.48
N GLY A 99 -3.16 7.01 20.52
CA GLY A 99 -4.11 7.27 21.60
C GLY A 99 -4.77 8.66 21.59
N LYS A 100 -4.27 9.61 20.77
CA LYS A 100 -4.79 10.98 20.70
C LYS A 100 -5.78 11.14 19.55
N SER A 101 -6.92 11.79 19.79
CA SER A 101 -7.87 12.15 18.73
C SER A 101 -7.26 13.14 17.77
N ILE A 102 -7.50 12.92 16.46
CA ILE A 102 -7.05 13.77 15.38
C ILE A 102 -8.24 14.14 14.50
N ALA A 103 -8.37 15.43 14.21
CA ALA A 103 -9.24 15.99 13.19
C ALA A 103 -8.52 17.21 12.60
N LYS A 104 -7.81 17.02 11.48
CA LYS A 104 -7.04 18.10 10.83
C LYS A 104 -7.01 17.93 9.32
N THR A 105 -6.68 19.01 8.65
CA THR A 105 -6.47 19.01 7.20
C THR A 105 -5.03 19.40 6.87
N ILE A 106 -4.54 18.90 5.73
CA ILE A 106 -3.22 19.22 5.18
C ILE A 106 -3.42 19.47 3.68
N LYS A 107 -2.89 20.58 3.17
CA LYS A 107 -2.90 20.86 1.73
C LYS A 107 -1.90 19.95 1.02
N SER A 108 -2.31 19.33 -0.08
CA SER A 108 -1.43 18.61 -0.99
C SER A 108 -0.48 19.59 -1.69
N ASN A 109 0.73 19.15 -2.02
CA ASN A 109 1.65 19.91 -2.87
C ASN A 109 1.30 19.75 -4.37
N GLY A 110 0.24 19.02 -4.69
CA GLY A 110 -0.22 18.79 -6.06
C GLY A 110 0.43 17.59 -6.75
N TYR A 111 1.20 16.77 -6.04
CA TYR A 111 1.72 15.52 -6.57
C TYR A 111 0.69 14.40 -6.41
N VAL A 112 0.86 13.35 -7.20
CA VAL A 112 0.02 12.14 -7.07
C VAL A 112 0.24 11.49 -5.70
N TRP A 113 -0.83 11.04 -5.07
CA TRP A 113 -0.72 10.31 -3.80
C TRP A 113 -0.55 8.81 -4.04
N TYR A 114 0.63 8.29 -3.72
CA TYR A 114 0.95 6.88 -3.70
C TYR A 114 1.27 6.44 -2.26
N GLN A 115 0.24 6.00 -1.52
CA GLN A 115 0.40 5.59 -0.13
C GLN A 115 1.03 4.19 0.01
N ASN A 116 0.74 3.29 -0.92
CA ASN A 116 1.40 1.98 -1.00
C ASN A 116 2.22 1.91 -2.29
N ILE A 117 3.46 2.42 -2.25
CA ILE A 117 4.32 2.51 -3.42
C ILE A 117 4.60 1.13 -4.04
N ALA A 118 4.68 0.07 -3.24
CA ALA A 118 4.87 -1.30 -3.72
C ALA A 118 3.70 -1.77 -4.61
N TYR A 119 2.51 -1.26 -4.40
CA TYR A 119 1.35 -1.53 -5.26
C TYR A 119 1.21 -0.50 -6.39
N ASN A 120 1.39 0.78 -6.06
CA ASN A 120 1.15 1.88 -6.99
C ASN A 120 2.22 1.98 -8.09
N ALA A 121 3.48 1.67 -7.77
CA ALA A 121 4.61 1.97 -8.65
C ALA A 121 4.73 1.02 -9.86
N GLY A 122 4.09 -0.13 -9.86
CA GLY A 122 4.11 -1.05 -11.01
C GLY A 122 3.72 -0.37 -12.34
N VAL A 123 2.81 0.62 -12.30
CA VAL A 123 2.42 1.39 -13.49
C VAL A 123 3.54 2.26 -14.05
N LEU A 124 4.51 2.68 -13.22
CA LEU A 124 5.63 3.53 -13.65
C LEU A 124 6.57 2.79 -14.58
N LEU A 125 6.65 1.48 -14.44
CA LEU A 125 7.54 0.63 -15.24
C LEU A 125 7.11 0.57 -16.71
N LYS A 126 5.80 0.73 -16.99
CA LYS A 126 5.30 0.72 -18.37
C LYS A 126 5.91 1.81 -19.22
N ASP A 127 6.12 2.97 -18.63
CA ASP A 127 6.55 4.17 -19.34
C ASP A 127 8.01 4.54 -19.00
N LYS A 128 8.73 3.76 -18.18
CA LYS A 128 10.08 4.04 -17.68
C LYS A 128 10.23 5.46 -17.14
N LYS A 129 9.24 5.90 -16.38
CA LYS A 129 9.14 7.30 -15.94
C LYS A 129 9.71 7.50 -14.54
N THR A 130 10.13 8.74 -14.30
CA THR A 130 10.33 9.30 -12.97
C THR A 130 9.05 10.01 -12.54
N VAL A 131 8.54 9.72 -11.35
CA VAL A 131 7.33 10.34 -10.81
C VAL A 131 7.57 10.93 -9.43
N LYS A 132 7.22 12.21 -9.28
CA LYS A 132 7.09 12.82 -7.96
C LYS A 132 5.73 12.44 -7.38
N HIS A 133 5.72 11.98 -6.14
CA HIS A 133 4.51 11.56 -5.45
C HIS A 133 4.52 11.98 -3.98
N GLU A 134 3.35 11.95 -3.36
CA GLU A 134 3.18 12.19 -1.93
C GLU A 134 2.90 10.88 -1.21
N CYS A 135 3.41 10.78 0.02
CA CYS A 135 3.17 9.65 0.90
C CYS A 135 3.19 10.12 2.36
N PHE A 136 2.27 9.59 3.17
CA PHE A 136 2.31 9.77 4.62
C PHE A 136 3.16 8.68 5.27
N ARG A 137 4.03 9.07 6.17
CA ARG A 137 4.71 8.09 7.03
C ARG A 137 3.79 7.63 8.15
N PRO A 138 3.59 6.32 8.35
CA PRO A 138 2.69 5.79 9.39
C PRO A 138 3.12 6.16 10.81
N ASP A 139 4.43 6.28 11.07
CA ASP A 139 4.99 6.51 12.39
C ASP A 139 4.78 7.92 12.95
N ASN A 140 4.58 8.92 12.08
CA ASN A 140 4.48 10.34 12.47
C ASN A 140 3.37 11.13 11.75
N ILE A 141 2.68 10.51 10.79
CA ILE A 141 1.62 11.10 9.93
C ILE A 141 2.02 12.43 9.29
N LYS A 142 3.31 12.59 8.96
CA LYS A 142 3.79 13.69 8.12
C LYS A 142 3.69 13.33 6.66
N LEU A 143 3.29 14.30 5.86
CA LEU A 143 3.27 14.21 4.40
C LEU A 143 4.68 14.46 3.87
N TYR A 144 5.17 13.55 3.04
CA TYR A 144 6.47 13.66 2.37
C TYR A 144 6.28 13.68 0.86
N ALA A 145 7.05 14.51 0.18
CA ALA A 145 7.23 14.43 -1.26
C ALA A 145 8.42 13.52 -1.55
N MET A 146 8.20 12.56 -2.44
CA MET A 146 9.18 11.55 -2.84
C MET A 146 9.32 11.51 -4.35
N VAL A 147 10.40 10.90 -4.81
CA VAL A 147 10.63 10.57 -6.22
C VAL A 147 10.74 9.06 -6.34
N ALA A 148 9.96 8.48 -7.26
CA ALA A 148 10.10 7.09 -7.69
C ALA A 148 10.64 7.08 -9.12
N GLU A 149 11.73 6.33 -9.35
CA GLU A 149 12.41 6.27 -10.63
C GLU A 149 12.68 4.83 -11.05
N ALA A 150 12.30 4.49 -12.29
CA ALA A 150 12.57 3.18 -12.86
C ALA A 150 14.06 3.06 -13.23
N GLN A 151 14.78 2.11 -12.62
CA GLN A 151 16.22 1.86 -12.80
C GLN A 151 16.53 0.77 -13.84
N GLY A 152 15.48 0.07 -14.35
CA GLY A 152 15.63 -1.04 -15.27
C GLY A 152 15.75 -2.41 -14.59
N MET A 153 16.37 -3.36 -15.30
CA MET A 153 16.48 -4.75 -14.85
C MET A 153 17.60 -4.92 -13.82
N GLU A 154 17.28 -5.61 -12.73
CA GLU A 154 18.26 -5.98 -11.69
C GLU A 154 17.89 -7.36 -11.10
N GLN A 155 18.88 -8.10 -10.64
CA GLN A 155 18.64 -9.34 -9.92
C GLN A 155 18.29 -9.06 -8.45
N PHE A 156 17.14 -9.57 -8.02
CA PHE A 156 16.73 -9.57 -6.63
C PHE A 156 16.54 -11.00 -6.15
N MET A 157 17.38 -11.44 -5.18
CA MET A 157 17.34 -12.81 -4.60
C MET A 157 17.37 -13.93 -5.65
N GLY A 158 18.19 -13.75 -6.69
CA GLY A 158 18.37 -14.75 -7.76
C GLY A 158 17.31 -14.70 -8.87
N THR A 159 16.38 -13.75 -8.82
CA THR A 159 15.33 -13.56 -9.84
C THR A 159 15.54 -12.24 -10.59
N ASN A 160 15.41 -12.28 -11.92
CA ASN A 160 15.40 -11.04 -12.72
C ASN A 160 14.15 -10.22 -12.42
N THR A 161 14.32 -8.95 -12.11
CA THR A 161 13.25 -8.04 -11.71
C THR A 161 13.44 -6.67 -12.34
N ASN A 162 12.37 -5.90 -12.48
CA ASN A 162 12.46 -4.46 -12.72
C ASN A 162 12.59 -3.75 -11.37
N LYS A 163 13.59 -2.88 -11.25
CA LYS A 163 13.82 -2.07 -10.04
C LYS A 163 13.21 -0.69 -10.18
N ILE A 164 12.56 -0.24 -9.13
CA ILE A 164 12.22 1.16 -8.90
C ILE A 164 12.97 1.63 -7.65
N GLU A 165 13.70 2.72 -7.77
CA GLU A 165 14.31 3.40 -6.64
C GLU A 165 13.41 4.54 -6.17
N VAL A 166 13.23 4.66 -4.84
CA VAL A 166 12.44 5.71 -4.21
C VAL A 166 13.31 6.47 -3.23
N CYS A 167 13.32 7.80 -3.34
CA CYS A 167 14.05 8.68 -2.44
C CYS A 167 13.20 9.89 -2.04
N LEU A 168 13.63 10.59 -0.99
CA LEU A 168 13.07 11.89 -0.62
C LEU A 168 13.42 12.95 -1.66
N THR A 169 12.62 14.03 -1.77
CA THR A 169 12.94 15.14 -2.66
C THR A 169 13.97 16.10 -2.06
N GLY A 170 14.71 16.82 -2.92
CA GLY A 170 15.64 17.89 -2.53
C GLY A 170 16.89 17.37 -1.82
N LEU A 171 17.44 18.19 -0.91
CA LEU A 171 18.69 17.87 -0.19
C LEU A 171 18.59 16.59 0.66
N LEU A 172 17.38 16.17 1.00
CA LEU A 172 17.15 14.95 1.78
C LEU A 172 17.26 13.66 0.96
N SER A 173 17.33 13.73 -0.36
CA SER A 173 17.46 12.56 -1.26
C SER A 173 18.70 11.72 -0.98
N ALA A 174 19.81 12.36 -0.57
CA ALA A 174 21.06 11.65 -0.23
C ALA A 174 21.00 10.88 1.10
N PHE A 175 19.99 11.13 1.94
CA PHE A 175 19.93 10.54 3.28
C PHE A 175 19.00 9.33 3.40
N TRP A 176 18.11 9.13 2.42
CA TRP A 176 17.21 8.01 2.43
C TRP A 176 16.81 7.60 1.03
N THR A 177 17.05 6.35 0.73
CA THR A 177 16.65 5.68 -0.50
C THR A 177 16.24 4.25 -0.20
N CYS A 178 15.35 3.70 -1.03
CA CYS A 178 14.98 2.30 -0.97
C CYS A 178 14.63 1.77 -2.36
N SER A 179 14.63 0.45 -2.49
CA SER A 179 14.41 -0.23 -3.77
C SER A 179 13.16 -1.12 -3.69
N TYR A 180 12.33 -1.04 -4.71
CA TYR A 180 11.18 -1.90 -4.93
C TYR A 180 11.44 -2.74 -6.18
N TYR A 181 11.14 -4.03 -6.10
CA TYR A 181 11.39 -4.99 -7.16
C TYR A 181 10.08 -5.57 -7.68
N PHE A 182 9.95 -5.64 -9.00
CA PHE A 182 8.73 -6.02 -9.67
C PHE A 182 9.01 -7.14 -10.68
N ASN A 183 8.05 -8.04 -10.84
CA ASN A 183 8.10 -9.04 -11.90
C ASN A 183 8.11 -8.34 -13.27
N PRO A 184 9.03 -8.67 -14.20
CA PRO A 184 9.17 -7.95 -15.46
C PRO A 184 7.98 -8.13 -16.41
N GLU A 185 7.24 -9.23 -16.31
CA GLU A 185 6.10 -9.54 -17.18
C GLU A 185 4.78 -8.98 -16.62
N THR A 186 4.50 -9.27 -15.34
CA THR A 186 3.22 -8.91 -14.72
C THR A 186 3.23 -7.55 -14.05
N LEU A 187 4.41 -6.95 -13.84
CA LEU A 187 4.62 -5.71 -13.08
C LEU A 187 4.08 -5.77 -11.65
N SER A 188 3.88 -6.97 -11.13
CA SER A 188 3.50 -7.19 -9.74
C SER A 188 4.71 -7.04 -8.82
N PHE A 189 4.47 -6.51 -7.62
CA PHE A 189 5.51 -6.38 -6.59
C PHE A 189 6.01 -7.75 -6.14
N VAL A 190 7.32 -7.92 -6.09
CA VAL A 190 7.97 -9.16 -5.63
C VAL A 190 8.90 -8.95 -4.45
N GLY A 191 9.37 -7.72 -4.22
CA GLY A 191 10.24 -7.47 -3.09
C GLY A 191 10.65 -6.02 -2.86
N TYR A 192 11.24 -5.79 -1.70
CA TYR A 192 11.69 -4.50 -1.22
C TYR A 192 13.03 -4.66 -0.51
N LYS A 193 13.87 -3.64 -0.61
CA LYS A 193 15.12 -3.52 0.12
C LYS A 193 15.35 -2.06 0.51
N GLY A 194 15.49 -1.79 1.80
CA GLY A 194 15.73 -0.44 2.29
C GLY A 194 15.53 -0.30 3.79
N VAL A 195 15.78 0.88 4.31
CA VAL A 195 15.61 1.20 5.73
C VAL A 195 14.21 1.76 5.98
N ASN A 196 13.39 1.05 6.75
CA ASN A 196 12.03 1.45 7.12
C ASN A 196 11.95 2.16 8.47
N GLY A 197 12.90 3.02 8.80
CA GLY A 197 12.94 3.62 10.12
C GLY A 197 13.78 4.88 10.21
N LYS A 198 14.16 5.20 11.43
CA LYS A 198 15.10 6.26 11.74
C LYS A 198 16.53 5.85 11.31
N PRO A 199 17.47 6.80 11.14
CA PRO A 199 18.88 6.45 10.95
C PRO A 199 19.36 5.46 12.03
N GLY A 200 20.06 4.40 11.60
CA GLY A 200 20.51 3.30 12.48
C GLY A 200 19.53 2.10 12.57
N THR A 201 18.33 2.20 12.03
CA THR A 201 17.45 1.04 11.88
C THR A 201 18.08 0.04 10.88
N PRO A 202 18.07 -1.27 11.18
CA PRO A 202 18.53 -2.29 10.23
C PRO A 202 17.77 -2.22 8.89
N GLU A 203 18.42 -2.67 7.83
CA GLU A 203 17.79 -2.81 6.53
C GLU A 203 16.63 -3.81 6.60
N THR A 204 15.51 -3.46 6.00
CA THR A 204 14.35 -4.33 5.82
C THR A 204 14.40 -4.95 4.43
N ILE A 205 14.23 -6.26 4.37
CA ILE A 205 14.05 -7.02 3.13
C ILE A 205 12.68 -7.64 3.14
N ILE A 206 11.88 -7.35 2.12
CA ILE A 206 10.58 -7.99 1.92
C ILE A 206 10.67 -8.84 0.65
N LYS A 207 10.15 -10.06 0.69
CA LYS A 207 10.09 -10.94 -0.48
C LYS A 207 8.75 -11.65 -0.56
N ILE A 208 8.30 -11.87 -1.78
CA ILE A 208 7.12 -12.71 -2.05
C ILE A 208 7.42 -14.15 -1.65
N ILE A 209 6.44 -14.83 -1.03
CA ILE A 209 6.52 -16.27 -0.68
C ILE A 209 5.35 -17.07 -1.25
N LYS A 210 4.25 -16.42 -1.61
CA LYS A 210 3.09 -17.01 -2.32
C LYS A 210 2.17 -15.91 -2.84
#